data_303d3cf656f2f95007b99fcd7c176c52
#
_entry.id   303d3cf656f2f95007b99fcd7c176c52
#
_cell.length_a   1.000
_cell.length_b   1.000
_cell.length_c   1.000
_cell.angle_alpha   90.00
_cell.angle_beta   90.00
_cell.angle_gamma   90.00
#
_symmetry.space_group_name_H-M   'P 1'
#
loop_
_entity.id
_entity.type
_entity.pdbx_description
1 polymer ?
#
loop_
_entity_poly.entity_id
_entity_poly.type
_entity_poly.pdbx_seq_one_letter_code
_entity_poly.pdbx_strand_id
1 'polypeptide(L)'
;MATILLILSSLNENSGYSILNQFFLRFLGTISYSIFILHQPLYVYFRYLIPLNLSNLILPLTIIFTMFLSIFSWVIIEKPFRDSRKIKTNSFYIIILFLTIIIVIISLLIKEKIINFDNYNKIKIYYDNIIFSQNEHKLERNNYFKKYKEKNNTKVDIKHKNILVIGDSLAEGLFIALNENAERFHNVSFHHLDFNLDFIYFSKNINYNDSKYDFLNNNDLFNYSDYILITKRFSQNDIKYLPYFLNFIKYKNKKIIITDYRKYFFGYFEDPLFYILKNQRFKDEKIYKRNKIESILYNLLEDPPLGINNQLEYFAKKYKAKFIKYSDINCNYKLKKCFALTTKGDNIYFAQNHYTLKGAKFIGKIIFDKDWLQLN
;
A
#
# COMPACT_ATOMS: atom_id res chain seq x y z
N MET A 1 12.71 26.50 9.15
CA MET A 1 13.57 27.06 10.19
C MET A 1 15.06 26.78 9.96
N ALA A 2 15.52 25.54 9.76
CA ALA A 2 16.94 25.22 9.51
C ALA A 2 17.56 25.99 8.33
N THR A 3 16.86 26.16 7.22
CA THR A 3 17.32 26.89 6.04
C THR A 3 17.58 28.38 6.32
N ILE A 4 16.71 29.00 7.13
CA ILE A 4 16.86 30.41 7.52
C ILE A 4 18.09 30.59 8.43
N LEU A 5 18.30 29.68 9.36
CA LEU A 5 19.47 29.69 10.23
C LEU A 5 20.78 29.49 9.44
N LEU A 6 20.80 28.64 8.42
CA LEU A 6 21.92 28.44 7.52
C LEU A 6 22.21 29.71 6.70
N ILE A 7 21.19 30.39 6.19
CA ILE A 7 21.36 31.67 5.46
C ILE A 7 21.87 32.74 6.39
N LEU A 8 21.31 32.88 7.60
CA LEU A 8 21.78 33.87 8.59
C LEU A 8 23.20 33.59 9.03
N SER A 9 23.62 32.33 9.23
CA SER A 9 24.98 31.96 9.56
C SER A 9 25.97 32.27 8.43
N SER A 10 25.53 32.22 7.17
CA SER A 10 26.37 32.53 6.01
C SER A 10 26.59 34.03 5.79
N LEU A 11 25.74 34.87 6.38
CA LEU A 11 25.87 36.35 6.31
C LEU A 11 26.83 36.92 7.34
N ASN A 12 27.32 36.12 8.29
CA ASN A 12 28.27 36.55 9.31
C ASN A 12 29.69 36.45 8.77
N GLU A 13 30.25 37.56 8.27
CA GLU A 13 31.55 37.67 7.59
C GLU A 13 32.75 37.30 8.46
N ASN A 14 32.58 37.20 9.78
CA ASN A 14 33.68 36.95 10.73
C ASN A 14 34.00 35.47 10.99
N SER A 15 33.21 34.54 10.43
CA SER A 15 33.51 33.09 10.50
C SER A 15 34.40 32.68 9.33
N GLY A 16 35.70 32.77 9.45
CA GLY A 16 36.69 32.53 8.39
C GLY A 16 36.77 31.15 7.77
N TYR A 17 35.84 30.27 8.09
CA TYR A 17 35.60 28.96 7.44
C TYR A 17 34.13 28.61 7.46
N SER A 18 33.37 29.27 6.62
CA SER A 18 32.02 28.78 6.37
C SER A 18 32.12 27.43 5.63
N ILE A 19 31.66 26.36 6.26
CA ILE A 19 31.53 25.02 5.65
C ILE A 19 30.85 25.14 4.28
N LEU A 20 29.92 26.08 4.12
CA LEU A 20 29.22 26.38 2.89
C LEU A 20 30.12 26.93 1.77
N ASN A 21 31.32 27.43 2.10
CA ASN A 21 32.26 27.97 1.12
C ASN A 21 33.17 26.90 0.51
N GLN A 22 33.08 25.66 0.95
CA GLN A 22 33.82 24.54 0.35
C GLN A 22 33.40 24.34 -1.13
N PHE A 23 34.39 24.14 -1.96
CA PHE A 23 34.19 23.94 -3.41
C PHE A 23 33.13 22.87 -3.73
N PHE A 24 33.17 21.77 -2.99
CA PHE A 24 32.23 20.66 -3.18
C PHE A 24 30.78 21.06 -2.90
N LEU A 25 30.51 21.79 -1.82
CA LEU A 25 29.14 22.22 -1.48
C LEU A 25 28.61 23.27 -2.44
N ARG A 26 29.48 24.19 -2.88
CA ARG A 26 29.11 25.15 -3.93
C ARG A 26 28.81 24.46 -5.26
N PHE A 27 29.61 23.46 -5.64
CA PHE A 27 29.37 22.66 -6.82
C PHE A 27 28.05 21.92 -6.73
N LEU A 28 27.77 21.22 -5.62
CA LEU A 28 26.46 20.57 -5.39
C LEU A 28 25.30 21.56 -5.44
N GLY A 29 25.46 22.75 -4.89
CA GLY A 29 24.47 23.81 -4.97
C GLY A 29 24.19 24.25 -6.41
N THR A 30 25.21 24.32 -7.27
CA THR A 30 25.03 24.71 -8.68
C THR A 30 24.26 23.67 -9.50
N ILE A 31 24.42 22.38 -9.22
CA ILE A 31 23.73 21.29 -9.95
C ILE A 31 22.46 20.81 -9.23
N SER A 32 22.12 21.39 -8.06
CA SER A 32 21.03 20.92 -7.19
C SER A 32 19.68 20.92 -7.88
N TYR A 33 19.40 21.90 -8.74
CA TYR A 33 18.15 21.98 -9.52
C TYR A 33 18.02 20.81 -10.48
N SER A 34 19.07 20.51 -11.23
CA SER A 34 19.09 19.36 -12.15
C SER A 34 18.98 18.03 -11.39
N ILE A 35 19.64 17.90 -10.21
CA ILE A 35 19.49 16.72 -9.34
C ILE A 35 18.02 16.56 -8.93
N PHE A 36 17.38 17.64 -8.50
CA PHE A 36 15.99 17.62 -8.05
C PHE A 36 15.04 17.17 -9.16
N ILE A 37 15.23 17.61 -10.39
CA ILE A 37 14.37 17.22 -11.52
C ILE A 37 14.63 15.77 -11.96
N LEU A 38 15.89 15.33 -11.98
CA LEU A 38 16.27 14.06 -12.61
C LEU A 38 16.18 12.86 -11.68
N HIS A 39 16.31 13.03 -10.33
CA HIS A 39 16.38 11.89 -9.42
C HIS A 39 15.13 11.02 -9.43
N GLN A 40 13.94 11.62 -9.43
CA GLN A 40 12.67 10.88 -9.40
C GLN A 40 12.42 10.08 -10.68
N PRO A 41 12.49 10.69 -11.89
CA PRO A 41 12.33 9.93 -13.14
C PRO A 41 13.35 8.79 -13.28
N LEU A 42 14.62 9.03 -12.89
CA LEU A 42 15.65 7.99 -12.95
C LEU A 42 15.42 6.86 -11.95
N TYR A 43 15.02 7.20 -10.73
CA TYR A 43 14.66 6.19 -9.73
C TYR A 43 13.52 5.29 -10.22
N VAL A 44 12.46 5.90 -10.76
CA VAL A 44 11.34 5.14 -11.35
C VAL A 44 11.84 4.29 -12.52
N TYR A 45 12.65 4.85 -13.41
CA TYR A 45 13.19 4.14 -14.58
C TYR A 45 14.03 2.92 -14.17
N PHE A 46 14.97 3.06 -13.23
CA PHE A 46 15.77 1.94 -12.74
C PHE A 46 14.93 0.90 -11.99
N ARG A 47 13.93 1.34 -11.25
CA ARG A 47 12.99 0.43 -10.61
C ARG A 47 12.23 -0.42 -11.63
N TYR A 48 12.00 0.09 -12.83
CA TYR A 48 11.37 -0.65 -13.93
C TYR A 48 12.34 -1.58 -14.67
N LEU A 49 13.60 -1.20 -14.78
CA LEU A 49 14.59 -1.94 -15.57
C LEU A 49 15.29 -3.04 -14.77
N ILE A 50 15.53 -2.83 -13.49
CA ILE A 50 16.35 -3.71 -12.67
C ILE A 50 15.47 -4.83 -12.10
N PRO A 51 15.85 -6.11 -12.32
CA PRO A 51 15.16 -7.25 -11.74
C PRO A 51 15.21 -7.23 -10.20
N LEU A 52 14.19 -7.82 -9.56
CA LEU A 52 14.03 -7.84 -8.09
C LEU A 52 15.23 -8.41 -7.34
N ASN A 53 15.87 -9.42 -7.88
CA ASN A 53 17.07 -10.02 -7.28
C ASN A 53 18.29 -9.08 -7.26
N LEU A 54 18.23 -7.97 -8.01
CA LEU A 54 19.26 -6.93 -8.06
C LEU A 54 18.75 -5.57 -7.55
N SER A 55 17.66 -5.58 -6.77
CA SER A 55 17.03 -4.36 -6.25
C SER A 55 17.99 -3.47 -5.45
N ASN A 56 19.00 -4.06 -4.79
CA ASN A 56 20.03 -3.32 -4.06
C ASN A 56 20.85 -2.38 -4.95
N LEU A 57 20.86 -2.62 -6.27
CA LEU A 57 21.58 -1.76 -7.23
C LEU A 57 20.75 -0.54 -7.67
N ILE A 58 19.44 -0.49 -7.40
CA ILE A 58 18.56 0.60 -7.85
C ILE A 58 19.03 1.93 -7.27
N LEU A 59 19.24 1.99 -5.97
CA LEU A 59 19.64 3.24 -5.31
C LEU A 59 21.02 3.74 -5.74
N PRO A 60 22.11 2.95 -5.71
CA PRO A 60 23.42 3.39 -6.15
C PRO A 60 23.44 3.80 -7.62
N LEU A 61 22.79 3.05 -8.53
CA LEU A 61 22.70 3.43 -9.94
C LEU A 61 21.93 4.72 -10.12
N THR A 62 20.82 4.92 -9.41
CA THR A 62 20.06 6.18 -9.45
C THR A 62 20.95 7.35 -9.04
N ILE A 63 21.71 7.23 -7.96
CA ILE A 63 22.61 8.30 -7.48
C ILE A 63 23.66 8.61 -8.54
N ILE A 64 24.36 7.60 -9.07
CA ILE A 64 25.42 7.77 -10.06
C ILE A 64 24.89 8.44 -11.34
N PHE A 65 23.79 7.90 -11.89
CA PHE A 65 23.21 8.46 -13.12
C PHE A 65 22.60 9.84 -12.91
N THR A 66 21.98 10.10 -11.76
CA THR A 66 21.46 11.44 -11.44
C THR A 66 22.59 12.45 -11.38
N MET A 67 23.69 12.14 -10.71
CA MET A 67 24.87 13.03 -10.64
C MET A 67 25.44 13.29 -12.01
N PHE A 68 25.68 12.24 -12.80
CA PHE A 68 26.22 12.36 -14.15
C PHE A 68 25.34 13.22 -15.05
N LEU A 69 24.03 12.91 -15.13
CA LEU A 69 23.10 13.66 -15.97
C LEU A 69 22.87 15.08 -15.46
N SER A 70 22.96 15.32 -14.15
CA SER A 70 22.85 16.68 -13.59
C SER A 70 24.04 17.55 -13.98
N ILE A 71 25.27 17.01 -13.94
CA ILE A 71 26.45 17.72 -14.41
C ILE A 71 26.34 18.02 -15.89
N PHE A 72 25.93 17.03 -16.69
CA PHE A 72 25.72 17.18 -18.13
C PHE A 72 24.67 18.27 -18.46
N SER A 73 23.53 18.22 -17.76
CA SER A 73 22.47 19.22 -17.87
C SER A 73 22.96 20.62 -17.50
N TRP A 74 23.71 20.71 -16.41
CA TRP A 74 24.27 22.00 -15.97
C TRP A 74 25.24 22.60 -17.00
N VAL A 75 26.16 21.79 -17.54
CA VAL A 75 27.18 22.28 -18.51
C VAL A 75 26.53 22.68 -19.83
N ILE A 76 25.61 21.87 -20.34
CA ILE A 76 25.10 22.05 -21.72
C ILE A 76 23.86 22.93 -21.75
N ILE A 77 23.01 22.86 -20.68
CA ILE A 77 21.76 23.57 -20.69
C ILE A 77 21.82 24.77 -19.75
N GLU A 78 22.00 24.53 -18.42
CA GLU A 78 21.82 25.60 -17.45
C GLU A 78 22.86 26.71 -17.59
N LYS A 79 24.15 26.36 -17.69
CA LYS A 79 25.23 27.34 -17.74
C LYS A 79 25.17 28.26 -19.00
N PRO A 80 24.91 27.75 -20.21
CA PRO A 80 24.68 28.63 -21.37
C PRO A 80 23.45 29.52 -21.26
N PHE A 81 22.35 28.99 -20.73
CA PHE A 81 21.10 29.77 -20.58
C PHE A 81 21.14 30.82 -19.47
N ARG A 82 22.00 30.64 -18.47
CA ARG A 82 22.23 31.63 -17.40
C ARG A 82 23.15 32.80 -17.84
N ASP A 83 23.94 32.63 -18.87
CA ASP A 83 24.81 33.68 -19.40
C ASP A 83 24.11 34.43 -20.53
N SER A 84 23.44 35.53 -20.21
CA SER A 84 22.70 36.37 -21.16
C SER A 84 23.56 36.91 -22.29
N ARG A 85 24.92 36.90 -22.14
CA ARG A 85 25.86 37.31 -23.21
C ARG A 85 26.02 36.23 -24.29
N LYS A 86 25.72 34.98 -23.99
CA LYS A 86 25.87 33.84 -24.91
C LYS A 86 24.62 33.57 -25.73
N ILE A 87 23.44 33.83 -25.19
CA ILE A 87 22.18 33.59 -25.90
C ILE A 87 21.39 34.90 -25.93
N LYS A 88 21.20 35.44 -27.14
CA LYS A 88 20.32 36.59 -27.36
C LYS A 88 18.89 36.24 -27.00
N THR A 89 18.15 37.17 -26.41
CA THR A 89 16.76 36.96 -25.92
C THR A 89 15.85 36.33 -26.98
N ASN A 90 15.94 36.77 -28.24
CA ASN A 90 15.14 36.22 -29.32
C ASN A 90 15.49 34.74 -29.60
N SER A 91 16.79 34.39 -29.59
CA SER A 91 17.24 33.01 -29.79
C SER A 91 16.77 32.09 -28.63
N PHE A 92 16.70 32.63 -27.41
CA PHE A 92 16.17 31.93 -26.26
C PHE A 92 14.69 31.52 -26.45
N TYR A 93 13.84 32.45 -26.87
CA TYR A 93 12.44 32.15 -27.13
C TYR A 93 12.23 31.14 -28.26
N ILE A 94 13.06 31.25 -29.35
CA ILE A 94 13.00 30.28 -30.45
C ILE A 94 13.36 28.88 -29.99
N ILE A 95 14.41 28.72 -29.17
CA ILE A 95 14.82 27.42 -28.62
C ILE A 95 13.71 26.82 -27.71
N ILE A 96 13.12 27.62 -26.83
CA ILE A 96 12.02 27.14 -25.96
C ILE A 96 10.84 26.69 -26.82
N LEU A 97 10.42 27.50 -27.79
CA LEU A 97 9.33 27.17 -28.68
C LEU A 97 9.61 25.86 -29.44
N PHE A 98 10.80 25.69 -29.96
CA PHE A 98 11.21 24.47 -30.66
C PHE A 98 11.19 23.22 -29.77
N LEU A 99 11.72 23.32 -28.51
CA LEU A 99 11.69 22.23 -27.56
C LEU A 99 10.24 21.90 -27.13
N THR A 100 9.40 22.90 -26.95
CA THR A 100 7.99 22.69 -26.64
C THR A 100 7.27 21.95 -27.77
N ILE A 101 7.51 22.35 -29.02
CA ILE A 101 6.96 21.68 -30.21
C ILE A 101 7.41 20.22 -30.25
N ILE A 102 8.71 19.93 -30.00
CA ILE A 102 9.25 18.58 -29.98
C ILE A 102 8.53 17.73 -28.90
N ILE A 103 8.38 18.27 -27.69
CA ILE A 103 7.69 17.56 -26.59
C ILE A 103 6.24 17.26 -26.97
N VAL A 104 5.53 18.22 -27.58
CA VAL A 104 4.16 18.03 -28.06
C VAL A 104 4.09 16.96 -29.14
N ILE A 105 5.01 17.01 -30.14
CA ILE A 105 5.07 16.00 -31.19
C ILE A 105 5.34 14.60 -30.60
N ILE A 106 6.32 14.47 -29.71
CA ILE A 106 6.63 13.19 -29.05
C ILE A 106 5.41 12.69 -28.26
N SER A 107 4.73 13.58 -27.54
CA SER A 107 3.52 13.23 -26.78
C SER A 107 2.38 12.76 -27.70
N LEU A 108 2.19 13.42 -28.85
CA LEU A 108 1.21 13.00 -29.85
C LEU A 108 1.58 11.66 -30.50
N LEU A 109 2.86 11.46 -30.85
CA LEU A 109 3.35 10.20 -31.42
C LEU A 109 3.16 9.02 -30.42
N ILE A 110 3.38 9.27 -29.13
CA ILE A 110 3.09 8.28 -28.08
C ILE A 110 1.59 8.02 -27.98
N LYS A 111 0.77 9.07 -28.01
CA LYS A 111 -0.70 8.97 -27.96
C LYS A 111 -1.25 8.20 -29.17
N GLU A 112 -0.79 8.51 -30.36
CA GLU A 112 -1.20 7.86 -31.62
C GLU A 112 -0.60 6.46 -31.81
N LYS A 113 0.19 5.97 -30.82
CA LYS A 113 0.82 4.63 -30.86
C LYS A 113 1.79 4.43 -32.06
N ILE A 114 2.26 5.50 -32.68
CA ILE A 114 3.23 5.43 -33.79
C ILE A 114 4.59 4.96 -33.30
N ILE A 115 4.94 5.30 -32.06
CA ILE A 115 6.09 4.70 -31.37
C ILE A 115 5.60 3.38 -30.75
N ASN A 116 5.67 2.33 -31.55
CA ASN A 116 5.32 0.98 -31.14
C ASN A 116 6.40 0.43 -30.19
N PHE A 117 6.09 0.38 -28.92
CA PHE A 117 6.74 -0.59 -28.04
C PHE A 117 6.06 -1.94 -28.28
N ASP A 118 6.47 -2.70 -29.28
CA ASP A 118 5.83 -3.96 -29.72
C ASP A 118 5.67 -5.02 -28.64
N ASN A 119 6.46 -4.99 -27.59
CA ASN A 119 6.22 -5.78 -26.38
C ASN A 119 5.06 -5.25 -25.51
N TYR A 120 4.59 -4.04 -25.76
CA TYR A 120 3.52 -3.39 -24.99
C TYR A 120 2.13 -3.91 -25.36
N ASN A 121 1.90 -4.34 -26.59
CA ASN A 121 0.57 -4.75 -27.05
C ASN A 121 0.10 -6.09 -26.48
N LYS A 122 0.98 -7.06 -26.27
CA LYS A 122 0.62 -8.31 -25.55
C LYS A 122 0.39 -8.03 -24.05
N ILE A 123 1.18 -7.15 -23.47
CA ILE A 123 1.01 -6.67 -22.11
C ILE A 123 -0.26 -5.81 -22.01
N LYS A 124 -0.61 -5.04 -23.02
CA LYS A 124 -1.72 -4.10 -23.03
C LYS A 124 -3.08 -4.78 -22.95
N ILE A 125 -3.31 -5.91 -23.63
CA ILE A 125 -4.57 -6.66 -23.48
C ILE A 125 -4.74 -7.14 -22.05
N TYR A 126 -3.67 -7.56 -21.41
CA TYR A 126 -3.64 -7.86 -19.98
C TYR A 126 -3.71 -6.60 -19.11
N TYR A 127 -3.05 -5.52 -19.51
CA TYR A 127 -3.03 -4.21 -18.85
C TYR A 127 -4.40 -3.55 -18.84
N ASP A 128 -5.07 -3.47 -19.99
CA ASP A 128 -6.38 -2.85 -20.12
C ASP A 128 -7.41 -3.62 -19.28
N ASN A 129 -7.28 -4.94 -19.19
CA ASN A 129 -8.15 -5.76 -18.32
C ASN A 129 -7.81 -5.62 -16.83
N ILE A 130 -6.56 -5.32 -16.45
CA ILE A 130 -6.12 -5.23 -15.04
C ILE A 130 -6.20 -3.80 -14.51
N ILE A 131 -5.81 -2.78 -15.27
CA ILE A 131 -5.86 -1.36 -14.83
C ILE A 131 -7.28 -0.82 -14.89
N PHE A 132 -8.03 -1.16 -15.91
CA PHE A 132 -9.47 -0.88 -15.97
C PHE A 132 -10.16 -1.45 -14.73
N SER A 133 -9.68 -2.59 -14.24
CA SER A 133 -10.19 -3.25 -13.05
C SER A 133 -9.96 -2.49 -11.73
N GLN A 134 -8.91 -1.68 -11.55
CA GLN A 134 -8.66 -1.07 -10.22
C GLN A 134 -9.74 -0.08 -9.81
N ASN A 135 -10.14 0.80 -10.73
CA ASN A 135 -11.22 1.76 -10.47
C ASN A 135 -12.58 1.06 -10.39
N GLU A 136 -12.81 0.05 -11.24
CA GLU A 136 -14.01 -0.78 -11.18
C GLU A 136 -14.09 -1.56 -9.87
N HIS A 137 -13.04 -2.22 -9.43
CA HIS A 137 -13.02 -2.95 -8.16
C HIS A 137 -13.20 -2.02 -6.96
N LYS A 138 -12.65 -0.81 -7.01
CA LYS A 138 -12.89 0.21 -6.00
C LYS A 138 -14.37 0.65 -6.00
N LEU A 139 -14.94 0.83 -7.18
CA LEU A 139 -16.36 1.17 -7.34
C LEU A 139 -17.27 0.03 -6.89
N GLU A 140 -17.00 -1.22 -7.31
CA GLU A 140 -17.72 -2.43 -6.86
C GLU A 140 -17.71 -2.53 -5.34
N ARG A 141 -16.55 -2.32 -4.70
CA ARG A 141 -16.40 -2.35 -3.25
C ARG A 141 -17.21 -1.24 -2.56
N ASN A 142 -17.15 -0.01 -3.08
CA ASN A 142 -17.95 1.10 -2.56
C ASN A 142 -19.46 0.81 -2.68
N ASN A 143 -19.90 0.28 -3.82
CA ASN A 143 -21.27 -0.13 -4.04
C ASN A 143 -21.70 -1.28 -3.11
N TYR A 144 -20.79 -2.21 -2.82
CA TYR A 144 -21.01 -3.28 -1.85
C TYR A 144 -21.30 -2.72 -0.46
N PHE A 145 -20.45 -1.79 0.03
CA PHE A 145 -20.65 -1.17 1.34
C PHE A 145 -21.91 -0.30 1.40
N LYS A 146 -22.24 0.41 0.31
CA LYS A 146 -23.49 1.16 0.23
C LYS A 146 -24.69 0.24 0.39
N LYS A 147 -24.76 -0.85 -0.37
CA LYS A 147 -25.84 -1.86 -0.25
C LYS A 147 -25.87 -2.53 1.12
N TYR A 148 -24.71 -2.81 1.69
CA TYR A 148 -24.61 -3.37 3.03
C TYR A 148 -25.17 -2.43 4.09
N LYS A 149 -24.83 -1.13 4.05
CA LYS A 149 -25.38 -0.11 4.95
C LYS A 149 -26.90 0.03 4.80
N GLU A 150 -27.39 0.07 3.57
CA GLU A 150 -28.85 0.14 3.29
C GLU A 150 -29.61 -1.08 3.85
N LYS A 151 -29.05 -2.28 3.74
CA LYS A 151 -29.66 -3.51 4.23
C LYS A 151 -29.62 -3.66 5.74
N ASN A 152 -28.54 -3.21 6.38
CA ASN A 152 -28.29 -3.44 7.80
C ASN A 152 -28.64 -2.24 8.71
N ASN A 153 -29.26 -1.20 8.18
CA ASN A 153 -29.75 -0.06 8.99
C ASN A 153 -30.83 -0.47 10.02
N THR A 154 -31.15 -1.75 10.16
CA THR A 154 -32.36 -2.06 10.88
C THR A 154 -32.31 -3.15 11.94
N LYS A 155 -31.41 -4.08 12.02
CA LYS A 155 -31.45 -5.01 13.20
C LYS A 155 -30.24 -5.97 13.22
N VAL A 156 -29.47 -5.88 14.29
CA VAL A 156 -28.58 -6.97 14.71
C VAL A 156 -29.45 -8.16 15.09
N ASP A 157 -29.25 -9.31 14.48
CA ASP A 157 -29.99 -10.51 14.81
C ASP A 157 -29.44 -11.12 16.12
N ILE A 158 -30.19 -10.92 17.21
CA ILE A 158 -29.79 -11.37 18.56
C ILE A 158 -29.76 -12.91 18.65
N LYS A 159 -30.38 -13.63 17.71
CA LYS A 159 -30.36 -15.11 17.70
C LYS A 159 -29.06 -15.70 17.20
N HIS A 160 -28.27 -14.92 16.49
CA HIS A 160 -26.99 -15.35 15.94
C HIS A 160 -25.83 -14.86 16.78
N LYS A 161 -24.68 -15.56 16.74
CA LYS A 161 -23.41 -15.04 17.24
C LYS A 161 -22.99 -13.87 16.36
N ASN A 162 -22.86 -12.69 16.92
CA ASN A 162 -22.52 -11.48 16.17
C ASN A 162 -21.03 -11.18 16.29
N ILE A 163 -20.35 -11.09 15.16
CA ILE A 163 -18.92 -10.78 15.06
C ILE A 163 -18.74 -9.43 14.40
N LEU A 164 -18.21 -8.48 15.13
CA LEU A 164 -17.85 -7.16 14.62
C LEU A 164 -16.38 -7.15 14.17
N VAL A 165 -16.15 -6.96 12.88
CA VAL A 165 -14.82 -6.82 12.30
C VAL A 165 -14.42 -5.36 12.32
N ILE A 166 -13.29 -5.06 12.95
CA ILE A 166 -12.79 -3.69 13.11
C ILE A 166 -11.29 -3.61 12.73
N GLY A 167 -10.88 -2.46 12.22
CA GLY A 167 -9.50 -2.19 11.84
C GLY A 167 -9.39 -1.14 10.74
N ASP A 168 -8.47 -1.35 9.82
CA ASP A 168 -8.28 -0.52 8.64
C ASP A 168 -8.93 -1.16 7.39
N SER A 169 -8.52 -0.72 6.21
CA SER A 169 -9.01 -1.27 4.94
C SER A 169 -8.80 -2.79 4.75
N LEU A 170 -7.95 -3.43 5.57
CA LEU A 170 -7.82 -4.90 5.59
C LEU A 170 -8.99 -5.54 6.32
N ALA A 171 -9.48 -4.90 7.37
CA ALA A 171 -10.69 -5.34 8.09
C ALA A 171 -11.90 -5.34 7.14
N GLU A 172 -12.03 -4.30 6.30
CA GLU A 172 -13.05 -4.26 5.26
C GLU A 172 -12.95 -5.47 4.30
N GLY A 173 -11.74 -5.78 3.82
CA GLY A 173 -11.52 -6.93 2.93
C GLY A 173 -11.86 -8.26 3.58
N LEU A 174 -11.51 -8.44 4.85
CA LEU A 174 -11.87 -9.64 5.62
C LEU A 174 -13.38 -9.70 5.87
N PHE A 175 -13.99 -8.57 6.22
CA PHE A 175 -15.45 -8.50 6.40
C PHE A 175 -16.20 -8.93 5.12
N ILE A 176 -15.81 -8.41 3.94
CA ILE A 176 -16.43 -8.81 2.67
C ILE A 176 -16.27 -10.32 2.47
N ALA A 177 -15.07 -10.88 2.73
CA ALA A 177 -14.82 -12.31 2.61
C ALA A 177 -15.75 -13.17 3.49
N LEU A 178 -15.93 -12.75 4.74
CA LEU A 178 -16.82 -13.43 5.69
C LEU A 178 -18.28 -13.25 5.33
N ASN A 179 -18.71 -12.03 5.01
CA ASN A 179 -20.10 -11.71 4.73
C ASN A 179 -20.61 -12.33 3.40
N GLU A 180 -19.75 -12.41 2.37
CA GLU A 180 -20.07 -13.12 1.10
C GLU A 180 -20.20 -14.63 1.24
N ASN A 181 -19.79 -15.18 2.38
CA ASN A 181 -19.91 -16.59 2.73
C ASN A 181 -20.73 -16.81 4.02
N ALA A 182 -21.46 -15.79 4.50
CA ALA A 182 -22.19 -15.85 5.76
C ALA A 182 -23.15 -17.04 5.87
N GLU A 183 -23.77 -17.42 4.75
CA GLU A 183 -24.65 -18.59 4.63
C GLU A 183 -24.00 -19.93 5.04
N ARG A 184 -22.66 -20.01 4.98
CA ARG A 184 -21.89 -21.20 5.37
C ARG A 184 -21.65 -21.25 6.88
N PHE A 185 -21.67 -20.11 7.55
CA PHE A 185 -21.42 -20.00 9.00
C PHE A 185 -22.75 -20.06 9.73
N HIS A 186 -23.18 -21.26 10.08
CA HIS A 186 -24.47 -21.45 10.79
C HIS A 186 -24.55 -20.61 12.05
N ASN A 187 -25.62 -19.83 12.20
CA ASN A 187 -25.90 -19.00 13.36
C ASN A 187 -24.82 -17.94 13.67
N VAL A 188 -24.11 -17.44 12.65
CA VAL A 188 -23.11 -16.36 12.79
C VAL A 188 -23.48 -15.22 11.84
N SER A 189 -23.46 -14.01 12.37
CA SER A 189 -23.62 -12.77 11.59
C SER A 189 -22.35 -11.94 11.67
N PHE A 190 -21.94 -11.40 10.53
CA PHE A 190 -20.74 -10.56 10.43
C PHE A 190 -21.13 -9.11 10.23
N HIS A 191 -20.49 -8.24 10.98
CA HIS A 191 -20.69 -6.80 10.94
C HIS A 191 -19.36 -6.09 10.74
N HIS A 192 -19.41 -4.89 10.18
CA HIS A 192 -18.24 -4.05 9.99
C HIS A 192 -18.54 -2.64 10.47
N LEU A 193 -17.65 -2.08 11.25
CA LEU A 193 -17.70 -0.70 11.65
C LEU A 193 -16.78 0.10 10.69
N ASP A 194 -17.38 1.01 9.92
CA ASP A 194 -16.68 1.92 9.02
C ASP A 194 -15.92 2.98 9.83
N PHE A 195 -14.87 2.54 10.47
CA PHE A 195 -14.04 3.35 11.33
C PHE A 195 -12.58 2.91 11.22
N ASN A 196 -11.74 3.83 10.78
CA ASN A 196 -10.30 3.61 10.80
C ASN A 196 -9.83 3.73 12.25
N LEU A 197 -9.78 2.60 12.94
CA LEU A 197 -9.48 2.53 14.36
C LEU A 197 -8.03 2.94 14.62
N ASP A 198 -7.84 4.17 15.05
CA ASP A 198 -6.58 4.63 15.60
C ASP A 198 -6.58 4.40 17.12
N PHE A 199 -5.79 3.43 17.56
CA PHE A 199 -5.71 3.06 19.00
C PHE A 199 -5.17 4.19 19.88
N ILE A 200 -4.64 5.26 19.31
CA ILE A 200 -4.18 6.45 20.07
C ILE A 200 -5.32 7.10 20.86
N TYR A 201 -6.57 6.96 20.40
CA TYR A 201 -7.74 7.45 21.14
C TYR A 201 -7.93 6.75 22.49
N PHE A 202 -7.34 5.56 22.66
CA PHE A 202 -7.39 4.80 23.90
C PHE A 202 -6.11 5.02 24.72
N SER A 203 -5.90 6.22 25.27
CA SER A 203 -4.71 6.56 26.05
C SER A 203 -4.87 6.31 27.55
N LYS A 204 -3.77 6.42 28.33
CA LYS A 204 -3.61 5.93 29.71
C LYS A 204 -4.64 6.33 30.77
N ASN A 205 -5.32 7.46 30.66
CA ASN A 205 -6.26 7.95 31.70
C ASN A 205 -7.69 7.79 31.22
N ILE A 206 -8.29 6.60 31.49
CA ILE A 206 -9.53 6.26 30.83
C ILE A 206 -10.64 6.11 31.88
N ASN A 207 -11.52 7.12 31.89
CA ASN A 207 -12.89 6.91 32.25
C ASN A 207 -13.62 6.37 30.99
N TYR A 208 -14.00 5.09 30.98
CA TYR A 208 -14.69 4.46 29.83
C TYR A 208 -16.07 5.06 29.52
N ASN A 209 -16.57 5.93 30.39
CA ASN A 209 -17.79 6.72 30.20
C ASN A 209 -17.49 8.12 29.64
N ASP A 210 -16.27 8.44 29.28
CA ASP A 210 -15.89 9.72 28.66
C ASP A 210 -16.48 9.82 27.25
N SER A 211 -16.97 11.00 26.87
CA SER A 211 -17.59 11.32 25.56
C SER A 211 -16.75 10.91 24.35
N LYS A 212 -15.42 10.83 24.48
CA LYS A 212 -14.54 10.33 23.41
C LYS A 212 -14.79 8.86 23.04
N TYR A 213 -15.47 8.06 23.88
CA TYR A 213 -15.87 6.68 23.59
C TYR A 213 -17.31 6.56 23.12
N ASP A 214 -18.06 7.67 23.04
CA ASP A 214 -19.48 7.68 22.68
C ASP A 214 -19.71 7.06 21.30
N PHE A 215 -18.75 7.19 20.39
CA PHE A 215 -18.84 6.57 19.07
C PHE A 215 -18.90 5.02 19.12
N LEU A 216 -18.33 4.38 20.15
CA LEU A 216 -18.46 2.94 20.41
C LEU A 216 -19.58 2.65 21.41
N ASN A 217 -19.68 3.44 22.49
CA ASN A 217 -20.69 3.23 23.52
C ASN A 217 -22.11 3.33 22.97
N ASN A 218 -22.35 4.24 22.01
CA ASN A 218 -23.65 4.46 21.38
C ASN A 218 -23.80 3.70 20.06
N ASN A 219 -22.88 2.78 19.74
CA ASN A 219 -22.94 2.03 18.50
C ASN A 219 -23.58 0.66 18.71
N ASP A 220 -24.75 0.44 18.11
CA ASP A 220 -25.50 -0.80 18.25
C ASP A 220 -24.74 -2.02 17.78
N LEU A 221 -23.98 -1.93 16.68
CA LEU A 221 -23.16 -3.05 16.17
C LEU A 221 -22.12 -3.46 17.20
N PHE A 222 -21.49 -2.50 17.88
CA PHE A 222 -20.53 -2.78 18.95
C PHE A 222 -21.24 -3.37 20.19
N ASN A 223 -22.36 -2.78 20.59
CA ASN A 223 -23.08 -3.18 21.80
C ASN A 223 -23.67 -4.59 21.70
N TYR A 224 -24.21 -4.97 20.55
CA TYR A 224 -24.82 -6.29 20.34
C TYR A 224 -23.83 -7.36 19.83
N SER A 225 -22.58 -7.02 19.56
CA SER A 225 -21.60 -8.02 19.14
C SER A 225 -21.14 -8.88 20.30
N ASP A 226 -21.02 -10.20 20.05
CA ASP A 226 -20.43 -11.16 21.00
C ASP A 226 -18.91 -11.18 20.89
N TYR A 227 -18.40 -11.00 19.69
CA TYR A 227 -16.98 -11.04 19.37
C TYR A 227 -16.56 -9.76 18.66
N ILE A 228 -15.38 -9.27 19.04
CA ILE A 228 -14.68 -8.19 18.33
C ILE A 228 -13.45 -8.80 17.65
N LEU A 229 -13.48 -8.85 16.32
CA LEU A 229 -12.37 -9.32 15.48
C LEU A 229 -11.52 -8.13 15.02
N ILE A 230 -10.32 -8.04 15.57
CA ILE A 230 -9.39 -6.96 15.32
C ILE A 230 -8.39 -7.41 14.24
N THR A 231 -8.38 -6.72 13.10
CA THR A 231 -7.44 -6.97 12.02
C THR A 231 -7.04 -5.66 11.35
N LYS A 232 -5.76 -5.37 11.31
CA LYS A 232 -5.23 -4.18 10.63
C LYS A 232 -3.75 -4.33 10.31
N ARG A 233 -3.22 -3.38 9.57
CA ARG A 233 -1.79 -3.19 9.40
C ARG A 233 -1.23 -2.53 10.64
N PHE A 234 -0.88 -3.34 11.64
CA PHE A 234 -0.39 -2.82 12.92
C PHE A 234 0.93 -2.06 12.76
N SER A 235 0.96 -0.81 13.22
CA SER A 235 2.17 -0.02 13.41
C SER A 235 2.71 -0.17 14.84
N GLN A 236 3.91 0.33 15.09
CA GLN A 236 4.46 0.39 16.48
C GLN A 236 3.58 1.24 17.41
N ASN A 237 2.96 2.30 16.88
CA ASN A 237 1.99 3.08 17.65
C ASN A 237 0.74 2.27 17.99
N ASP A 238 0.22 1.48 17.06
CA ASP A 238 -0.91 0.61 17.34
C ASP A 238 -0.58 -0.37 18.47
N ILE A 239 0.59 -0.98 18.42
CA ILE A 239 1.04 -1.91 19.46
C ILE A 239 1.13 -1.23 20.82
N LYS A 240 1.59 0.02 20.88
CA LYS A 240 1.68 0.80 22.12
C LYS A 240 0.30 1.04 22.75
N TYR A 241 -0.71 1.31 21.95
CA TYR A 241 -2.05 1.70 22.43
C TYR A 241 -3.07 0.55 22.43
N LEU A 242 -2.84 -0.54 21.72
CA LEU A 242 -3.71 -1.71 21.66
C LEU A 242 -4.12 -2.24 23.05
N PRO A 243 -3.22 -2.34 24.07
CA PRO A 243 -3.61 -2.81 25.40
C PRO A 243 -4.76 -2.03 26.05
N TYR A 244 -4.83 -0.73 25.82
CA TYR A 244 -5.91 0.11 26.38
C TYR A 244 -7.25 -0.19 25.71
N PHE A 245 -7.22 -0.40 24.40
CA PHE A 245 -8.42 -0.81 23.66
C PHE A 245 -8.89 -2.21 24.08
N LEU A 246 -7.97 -3.15 24.27
CA LEU A 246 -8.31 -4.49 24.75
C LEU A 246 -8.93 -4.45 26.17
N ASN A 247 -8.44 -3.58 27.05
CA ASN A 247 -9.06 -3.34 28.36
C ASN A 247 -10.49 -2.81 28.23
N PHE A 248 -10.73 -1.86 27.30
CA PHE A 248 -12.06 -1.33 27.04
C PHE A 248 -13.01 -2.44 26.55
N ILE A 249 -12.60 -3.25 25.56
CA ILE A 249 -13.42 -4.36 25.07
C ILE A 249 -13.74 -5.35 26.19
N LYS A 250 -12.75 -5.66 27.03
CA LYS A 250 -12.94 -6.55 28.19
C LYS A 250 -13.90 -5.95 29.22
N TYR A 251 -13.80 -4.65 29.50
CA TYR A 251 -14.77 -3.93 30.36
C TYR A 251 -16.20 -4.05 29.82
N LYS A 252 -16.39 -4.08 28.50
CA LYS A 252 -17.68 -4.30 27.84
C LYS A 252 -18.08 -5.79 27.73
N ASN A 253 -17.36 -6.71 28.37
CA ASN A 253 -17.63 -8.16 28.40
C ASN A 253 -17.66 -8.80 26.99
N LYS A 254 -16.90 -8.28 26.03
CA LYS A 254 -16.83 -8.84 24.67
C LYS A 254 -15.70 -9.85 24.55
N LYS A 255 -15.92 -10.90 23.75
CA LYS A 255 -14.85 -11.83 23.36
C LYS A 255 -13.97 -11.21 22.28
N ILE A 256 -12.67 -11.44 22.36
CA ILE A 256 -11.70 -10.79 21.50
C ILE A 256 -11.03 -11.81 20.58
N ILE A 257 -10.95 -11.49 19.31
CA ILE A 257 -10.15 -12.20 18.32
C ILE A 257 -9.17 -11.20 17.73
N ILE A 258 -7.87 -11.53 17.72
CA ILE A 258 -6.80 -10.70 17.15
C ILE A 258 -6.13 -11.50 16.05
N THR A 259 -5.94 -10.90 14.88
CA THR A 259 -5.15 -11.51 13.81
C THR A 259 -3.67 -11.14 13.94
N ASP A 260 -2.80 -11.98 13.36
CA ASP A 260 -1.42 -11.57 13.14
C ASP A 260 -1.34 -10.40 12.14
N TYR A 261 -0.15 -9.79 12.05
CA TYR A 261 0.16 -8.83 11.01
C TYR A 261 0.11 -9.53 9.65
N ARG A 262 -0.82 -9.13 8.79
CA ARG A 262 -0.90 -9.67 7.45
C ARG A 262 0.34 -9.27 6.65
N LYS A 263 1.06 -10.26 6.12
CA LYS A 263 2.16 -10.02 5.21
C LYS A 263 1.66 -9.40 3.91
N TYR A 264 2.43 -8.46 3.39
CA TYR A 264 2.14 -7.76 2.13
C TYR A 264 3.04 -8.31 1.03
N PHE A 265 2.61 -8.11 -0.21
CA PHE A 265 3.46 -8.37 -1.35
C PHE A 265 4.26 -7.11 -1.69
N PHE A 266 5.51 -7.30 -2.04
CA PHE A 266 6.38 -6.22 -2.53
C PHE A 266 5.76 -5.55 -3.76
N GLY A 267 5.89 -4.22 -3.90
CA GLY A 267 5.22 -3.47 -4.96
C GLY A 267 3.94 -2.78 -4.50
N TYR A 268 3.89 -2.39 -3.27
CA TYR A 268 2.83 -1.84 -2.43
C TYR A 268 1.69 -1.07 -3.11
N PHE A 269 1.98 -0.33 -4.18
CA PHE A 269 0.99 0.52 -4.88
C PHE A 269 0.36 -0.15 -6.11
N GLU A 270 0.81 -1.32 -6.50
CA GLU A 270 0.35 -2.03 -7.70
C GLU A 270 -0.42 -3.29 -7.30
N ASP A 271 -1.26 -3.77 -8.22
CA ASP A 271 -1.81 -5.10 -8.16
C ASP A 271 -0.66 -6.12 -8.15
N PRO A 272 -0.61 -7.08 -7.21
CA PRO A 272 0.48 -8.05 -7.14
C PRO A 272 0.66 -8.87 -8.39
N LEU A 273 -0.44 -9.25 -9.05
CA LEU A 273 -0.39 -9.98 -10.32
C LEU A 273 0.20 -9.11 -11.42
N PHE A 274 -0.24 -7.85 -11.49
CA PHE A 274 0.31 -6.87 -12.43
C PHE A 274 1.81 -6.68 -12.23
N TYR A 275 2.27 -6.54 -10.98
CA TYR A 275 3.68 -6.42 -10.64
C TYR A 275 4.49 -7.63 -11.12
N ILE A 276 3.97 -8.85 -10.92
CA ILE A 276 4.60 -10.09 -11.40
C ILE A 276 4.70 -10.08 -12.93
N LEU A 277 3.60 -9.78 -13.60
CA LEU A 277 3.53 -9.79 -15.04
C LEU A 277 4.45 -8.75 -15.69
N LYS A 278 4.55 -7.56 -15.09
CA LYS A 278 5.41 -6.46 -15.55
C LYS A 278 6.91 -6.76 -15.39
N ASN A 279 7.30 -7.33 -14.24
CA ASN A 279 8.71 -7.50 -13.89
C ASN A 279 9.34 -8.80 -14.44
N GLN A 280 8.53 -9.77 -14.78
CA GLN A 280 8.99 -10.96 -15.47
C GLN A 280 8.91 -10.72 -16.96
N ARG A 281 9.94 -10.10 -17.56
CA ARG A 281 10.07 -9.91 -19.01
C ARG A 281 9.56 -11.17 -19.71
N PHE A 282 8.38 -11.05 -20.35
CA PHE A 282 7.59 -12.14 -20.93
C PHE A 282 8.31 -12.88 -22.04
N LYS A 283 9.39 -13.57 -21.75
CA LYS A 283 10.05 -14.48 -22.69
C LYS A 283 9.46 -15.88 -22.72
N ASP A 284 8.59 -16.21 -21.73
CA ASP A 284 8.18 -17.60 -21.54
C ASP A 284 6.64 -17.71 -21.35
N GLU A 285 5.95 -18.26 -22.34
CA GLU A 285 4.51 -18.61 -22.24
C GLU A 285 4.18 -19.53 -21.04
N LYS A 286 5.19 -20.22 -20.48
CA LYS A 286 5.07 -21.07 -19.31
C LYS A 286 4.83 -20.33 -17.99
N ILE A 287 4.99 -18.98 -17.97
CA ILE A 287 4.76 -18.15 -16.76
C ILE A 287 3.28 -18.08 -16.39
N TYR A 288 2.37 -18.23 -17.34
CA TYR A 288 0.93 -18.22 -17.11
C TYR A 288 0.39 -19.44 -16.34
N LYS A 289 1.23 -20.43 -16.03
CA LYS A 289 0.80 -21.51 -15.15
C LYS A 289 0.57 -20.96 -13.74
N ARG A 290 -0.67 -21.07 -13.24
CA ARG A 290 -1.10 -20.65 -11.91
C ARG A 290 -0.06 -20.94 -10.81
N ASN A 291 0.47 -22.16 -10.79
CA ASN A 291 1.46 -22.61 -9.83
C ASN A 291 2.74 -21.75 -9.80
N LYS A 292 3.17 -21.23 -10.97
CA LYS A 292 4.38 -20.38 -11.05
C LYS A 292 4.09 -18.99 -10.53
N ILE A 293 2.94 -18.42 -10.90
CA ILE A 293 2.48 -17.12 -10.40
C ILE A 293 2.37 -17.16 -8.88
N GLU A 294 1.73 -18.19 -8.33
CA GLU A 294 1.55 -18.35 -6.88
C GLU A 294 2.87 -18.50 -6.12
N SER A 295 3.89 -19.17 -6.71
CA SER A 295 5.22 -19.27 -6.11
C SER A 295 5.99 -17.96 -6.17
N ILE A 296 5.87 -17.21 -7.28
CA ILE A 296 6.47 -15.87 -7.39
C ILE A 296 5.83 -14.94 -6.36
N LEU A 297 4.52 -14.97 -6.24
CA LEU A 297 3.79 -14.16 -5.28
C LEU A 297 4.25 -14.46 -3.84
N TYR A 298 4.51 -15.73 -3.51
CA TYR A 298 5.08 -16.09 -2.21
C TYR A 298 6.45 -15.45 -1.96
N ASN A 299 7.33 -15.40 -2.97
CA ASN A 299 8.65 -14.79 -2.86
C ASN A 299 8.60 -13.25 -2.77
N LEU A 300 7.46 -12.63 -3.08
CA LEU A 300 7.21 -11.20 -2.92
C LEU A 300 6.66 -10.83 -1.54
N LEU A 301 6.45 -11.80 -0.65
CA LEU A 301 5.97 -11.51 0.70
C LEU A 301 7.02 -10.71 1.48
N GLU A 302 6.60 -9.58 2.01
CA GLU A 302 7.38 -8.79 2.96
C GLU A 302 7.15 -9.30 4.39
N ASP A 303 8.22 -9.41 5.16
CA ASP A 303 8.10 -9.73 6.56
C ASP A 303 7.49 -8.57 7.35
N PRO A 304 6.71 -8.87 8.41
CA PRO A 304 6.19 -7.85 9.31
C PRO A 304 7.36 -7.12 10.00
N PRO A 305 7.16 -5.88 10.43
CA PRO A 305 8.12 -5.18 11.26
C PRO A 305 8.50 -6.04 12.48
N LEU A 306 9.80 -6.00 12.82
CA LEU A 306 10.38 -6.87 13.84
C LEU A 306 9.57 -6.83 15.15
N GLY A 307 9.21 -8.00 15.65
CA GLY A 307 8.56 -8.16 16.97
C GLY A 307 7.07 -7.88 17.02
N ILE A 308 6.42 -7.34 15.98
CA ILE A 308 4.99 -7.01 16.03
C ILE A 308 4.14 -8.26 16.31
N ASN A 309 4.34 -9.35 15.59
CA ASN A 309 3.54 -10.56 15.78
C ASN A 309 3.74 -11.19 17.17
N ASN A 310 4.95 -11.15 17.71
CA ASN A 310 5.24 -11.63 19.06
C ASN A 310 4.48 -10.80 20.10
N GLN A 311 4.40 -9.49 19.92
CA GLN A 311 3.67 -8.59 20.81
C GLN A 311 2.14 -8.81 20.71
N LEU A 312 1.61 -9.00 19.49
CA LEU A 312 0.19 -9.32 19.29
C LEU A 312 -0.19 -10.65 19.94
N GLU A 313 0.64 -11.68 19.81
CA GLU A 313 0.43 -12.97 20.46
C GLU A 313 0.52 -12.85 21.98
N TYR A 314 1.49 -12.09 22.50
CA TYR A 314 1.59 -11.80 23.93
C TYR A 314 0.33 -11.10 24.45
N PHE A 315 -0.19 -10.08 23.74
CA PHE A 315 -1.42 -9.41 24.15
C PHE A 315 -2.62 -10.34 24.07
N ALA A 316 -2.72 -11.16 23.05
CA ALA A 316 -3.79 -12.14 22.95
C ALA A 316 -3.81 -13.06 24.19
N LYS A 317 -2.68 -13.61 24.59
CA LYS A 317 -2.53 -14.43 25.80
C LYS A 317 -2.92 -13.63 27.06
N LYS A 318 -2.37 -12.42 27.23
CA LYS A 318 -2.63 -11.57 28.40
C LYS A 318 -4.10 -11.20 28.58
N TYR A 319 -4.79 -10.92 27.47
CA TYR A 319 -6.20 -10.49 27.49
C TYR A 319 -7.19 -11.62 27.29
N LYS A 320 -6.73 -12.89 27.26
CA LYS A 320 -7.54 -14.08 26.97
C LYS A 320 -8.27 -13.94 25.62
N ALA A 321 -7.65 -13.26 24.67
CA ALA A 321 -8.14 -13.13 23.32
C ALA A 321 -7.67 -14.33 22.48
N LYS A 322 -8.45 -14.69 21.48
CA LYS A 322 -8.06 -15.66 20.49
C LYS A 322 -7.08 -15.03 19.50
N PHE A 323 -5.92 -15.67 19.28
CA PHE A 323 -4.95 -15.24 18.26
C PHE A 323 -5.06 -16.13 17.04
N ILE A 324 -5.29 -15.53 15.86
CA ILE A 324 -5.48 -16.26 14.62
C ILE A 324 -4.50 -15.73 13.56
N LYS A 325 -3.84 -16.65 12.84
CA LYS A 325 -2.89 -16.28 11.78
C LYS A 325 -3.64 -15.98 10.48
N TYR A 326 -3.78 -14.70 10.15
CA TYR A 326 -4.36 -14.24 8.90
C TYR A 326 -3.52 -14.67 7.68
N SER A 327 -2.21 -14.76 7.86
CA SER A 327 -1.26 -15.22 6.84
C SER A 327 -1.61 -16.61 6.30
N ASP A 328 -2.18 -17.49 7.12
CA ASP A 328 -2.46 -18.88 6.74
C ASP A 328 -3.62 -19.05 5.75
N ILE A 329 -4.47 -18.03 5.59
CA ILE A 329 -5.58 -18.07 4.61
C ILE A 329 -5.17 -17.63 3.21
N ASN A 330 -4.14 -16.80 3.09
CA ASN A 330 -3.69 -16.27 1.80
C ASN A 330 -2.61 -17.12 1.15
N CYS A 331 -1.83 -17.85 1.95
CA CYS A 331 -0.66 -18.60 1.50
C CYS A 331 -0.59 -20.00 2.10
N ASN A 332 0.04 -20.88 1.35
CA ASN A 332 0.49 -22.18 1.84
C ASN A 332 2.01 -22.14 2.03
N TYR A 333 2.45 -21.96 3.29
CA TYR A 333 3.88 -21.84 3.61
C TYR A 333 4.67 -23.12 3.38
N LYS A 334 4.04 -24.29 3.52
CA LYS A 334 4.70 -25.59 3.22
C LYS A 334 5.01 -25.74 1.74
N LEU A 335 4.08 -25.31 0.89
CA LEU A 335 4.24 -25.37 -0.57
C LEU A 335 4.92 -24.12 -1.15
N LYS A 336 5.22 -23.11 -0.33
CA LYS A 336 5.76 -21.81 -0.74
C LYS A 336 4.93 -21.17 -1.87
N LYS A 337 3.62 -21.08 -1.68
CA LYS A 337 2.66 -20.53 -2.64
C LYS A 337 1.65 -19.63 -1.97
N CYS A 338 1.32 -18.51 -2.63
CA CYS A 338 0.21 -17.65 -2.24
C CYS A 338 -0.87 -17.64 -3.33
N PHE A 339 -2.13 -17.63 -2.92
CA PHE A 339 -3.22 -17.57 -3.89
C PHE A 339 -3.17 -16.25 -4.66
N ALA A 340 -3.08 -16.31 -5.98
CA ALA A 340 -3.10 -15.17 -6.88
C ALA A 340 -4.43 -15.07 -7.65
N LEU A 341 -4.97 -16.22 -8.01
CA LEU A 341 -6.17 -16.36 -8.84
C LEU A 341 -7.19 -17.26 -8.16
N THR A 342 -8.48 -16.98 -8.37
CA THR A 342 -9.57 -17.89 -7.99
C THR A 342 -9.51 -19.18 -8.82
N THR A 343 -10.31 -20.18 -8.47
CA THR A 343 -10.41 -21.41 -9.29
C THR A 343 -10.87 -21.14 -10.73
N LYS A 344 -11.59 -20.03 -10.94
CA LYS A 344 -12.07 -19.60 -12.26
C LYS A 344 -11.09 -18.71 -13.03
N GLY A 345 -9.93 -18.40 -12.44
CA GLY A 345 -8.92 -17.52 -13.04
C GLY A 345 -9.12 -16.03 -12.78
N ASP A 346 -10.09 -15.63 -11.96
CA ASP A 346 -10.25 -14.22 -11.58
C ASP A 346 -9.13 -13.77 -10.62
N ASN A 347 -8.74 -12.51 -10.71
CA ASN A 347 -7.74 -11.94 -9.80
C ASN A 347 -8.27 -11.85 -8.37
N ILE A 348 -7.46 -12.31 -7.39
CA ILE A 348 -7.84 -12.25 -5.97
C ILE A 348 -7.60 -10.85 -5.40
N TYR A 349 -6.56 -10.17 -5.86
CA TYR A 349 -6.15 -8.88 -5.31
C TYR A 349 -6.28 -7.76 -6.33
N PHE A 350 -6.50 -6.55 -5.83
CA PHE A 350 -6.30 -5.31 -6.56
C PHE A 350 -5.45 -4.36 -5.69
N ALA A 351 -5.24 -3.13 -6.10
CA ALA A 351 -4.34 -2.16 -5.47
C ALA A 351 -4.07 -2.38 -3.98
N GLN A 352 -2.81 -2.34 -3.56
CA GLN A 352 -2.38 -2.44 -2.16
C GLN A 352 -2.81 -3.74 -1.43
N ASN A 353 -2.88 -4.85 -2.14
CA ASN A 353 -3.28 -6.15 -1.59
C ASN A 353 -4.73 -6.23 -1.06
N HIS A 354 -5.63 -5.36 -1.51
CA HIS A 354 -7.05 -5.48 -1.23
C HIS A 354 -7.66 -6.60 -2.06
N TYR A 355 -8.67 -7.27 -1.52
CA TYR A 355 -9.39 -8.27 -2.27
C TYR A 355 -10.35 -7.64 -3.28
N THR A 356 -10.42 -8.21 -4.50
CA THR A 356 -11.58 -8.04 -5.38
C THR A 356 -12.81 -8.71 -4.74
N LEU A 357 -14.02 -8.40 -5.18
CA LEU A 357 -15.22 -9.10 -4.64
C LEU A 357 -15.16 -10.59 -4.88
N LYS A 358 -14.74 -11.01 -6.08
CA LYS A 358 -14.55 -12.44 -6.42
C LYS A 358 -13.44 -13.08 -5.58
N GLY A 359 -12.34 -12.35 -5.36
CA GLY A 359 -11.24 -12.77 -4.49
C GLY A 359 -11.69 -12.91 -3.04
N ALA A 360 -12.43 -11.94 -2.52
CA ALA A 360 -12.99 -12.00 -1.16
C ALA A 360 -13.91 -13.22 -1.00
N LYS A 361 -14.82 -13.48 -1.95
CA LYS A 361 -15.68 -14.67 -1.94
C LYS A 361 -14.88 -15.97 -1.95
N PHE A 362 -13.80 -16.04 -2.72
CA PHE A 362 -12.89 -17.19 -2.75
C PHE A 362 -12.15 -17.37 -1.41
N ILE A 363 -11.60 -16.31 -0.85
CA ILE A 363 -10.89 -16.35 0.44
C ILE A 363 -11.86 -16.71 1.59
N GLY A 364 -13.07 -16.17 1.58
CA GLY A 364 -14.10 -16.50 2.58
C GLY A 364 -14.46 -18.00 2.60
N LYS A 365 -14.49 -18.64 1.42
CA LYS A 365 -14.62 -20.09 1.34
C LYS A 365 -13.46 -20.82 2.01
N ILE A 366 -12.22 -20.38 1.78
CA ILE A 366 -11.02 -20.95 2.42
C ILE A 366 -11.08 -20.78 3.94
N ILE A 367 -11.55 -19.62 4.42
CA ILE A 367 -11.73 -19.34 5.85
C ILE A 367 -12.70 -20.36 6.44
N PHE A 368 -13.82 -20.63 5.78
CA PHE A 368 -14.79 -21.61 6.22
C PHE A 368 -14.24 -23.04 6.18
N ASP A 369 -13.68 -23.46 5.03
CA ASP A 369 -13.17 -24.83 4.81
C ASP A 369 -12.04 -25.20 5.81
N LYS A 370 -11.29 -24.22 6.31
CA LYS A 370 -10.23 -24.41 7.32
C LYS A 370 -10.70 -24.24 8.77
N ASP A 371 -11.99 -24.00 9.00
CA ASP A 371 -12.52 -23.60 10.33
C ASP A 371 -11.62 -22.53 11.00
N TRP A 372 -11.18 -21.55 10.21
CA TRP A 372 -10.17 -20.56 10.62
C TRP A 372 -10.62 -19.74 11.82
N LEU A 373 -11.91 -19.39 11.90
CA LEU A 373 -12.46 -18.64 13.03
C LEU A 373 -12.59 -19.49 14.31
N GLN A 374 -12.74 -20.82 14.19
CA GLN A 374 -12.89 -21.77 15.30
C GLN A 374 -13.88 -21.24 16.37
N LEU A 375 -15.09 -20.95 16.01
CA LEU A 375 -16.12 -20.32 16.86
C LEU A 375 -16.84 -21.28 17.80
N ASN A 376 -16.38 -22.52 17.90
CA ASN A 376 -16.97 -23.57 18.77
C ASN A 376 -16.77 -23.30 20.25
#